data_872a6158449cc562023306f8922bd6e5
#
_entry.id   872a6158449cc562023306f8922bd6e5
#
_cell.length_a   1.000
_cell.length_b   1.000
_cell.length_c   1.000
_cell.angle_alpha   90.00
_cell.angle_beta   90.00
_cell.angle_gamma   90.00
#
_symmetry.space_group_name_H-M   'P 1'
#
loop_
_entity.id
_entity.type
_entity.pdbx_description
1 polymer ?
#
loop_
_entity_poly.entity_id
_entity_poly.type
_entity_poly.pdbx_seq_one_letter_code
_entity_poly.pdbx_strand_id
1 'polypeptide(L)'
;NAEDAIIIVGTPNWSQDVDIAADAPVEGYDNIMYAVHFYAATHKDDIRGKVETAIQKGLPVFVSEFSLCDASGNGSIDYDSSDAWFKLINENNLSYASWSLCNKNETSALLKPDLAATGSISESDLSDTGLYVRDKVLGN
;
A
#
# COMPACT_ATOMS: atom_id res chain seq x y z
N ASN A 1 23.14 8.85 -12.40
CA ASN A 1 22.25 10.01 -12.29
C ASN A 1 20.82 9.52 -12.48
N ALA A 2 19.94 9.79 -11.53
CA ALA A 2 18.53 9.37 -11.57
C ALA A 2 17.61 10.60 -11.75
N GLU A 3 17.99 11.51 -12.60
CA GLU A 3 17.25 12.77 -12.83
C GLU A 3 15.82 12.54 -13.33
N ASP A 4 15.59 11.42 -14.01
CA ASP A 4 14.26 11.03 -14.54
C ASP A 4 13.54 9.99 -13.65
N ALA A 5 14.13 9.58 -12.51
CA ALA A 5 13.53 8.58 -11.61
C ALA A 5 12.76 9.28 -10.49
N ILE A 6 11.58 8.72 -10.15
CA ILE A 6 10.90 9.08 -8.90
C ILE A 6 11.61 8.38 -7.75
N ILE A 7 11.95 9.13 -6.71
CA ILE A 7 12.56 8.63 -5.49
C ILE A 7 11.50 8.56 -4.39
N ILE A 8 11.21 7.36 -3.90
CA ILE A 8 10.28 7.17 -2.79
C ILE A 8 11.07 7.12 -1.49
N VAL A 9 10.85 8.09 -0.61
CA VAL A 9 11.52 8.17 0.70
C VAL A 9 10.60 7.67 1.80
N GLY A 10 11.16 6.91 2.76
CA GLY A 10 10.44 6.45 3.94
C GLY A 10 10.05 7.62 4.85
N THR A 11 8.94 7.47 5.57
CA THR A 11 8.49 8.42 6.58
C THR A 11 8.61 7.80 7.99
N PRO A 12 8.53 8.57 9.09
CA PRO A 12 8.70 8.03 10.43
C PRO A 12 7.69 6.92 10.77
N ASN A 13 8.01 6.14 11.81
CA ASN A 13 7.13 5.12 12.37
C ASN A 13 6.68 4.07 11.32
N TRP A 14 7.65 3.40 10.67
CA TRP A 14 7.39 2.42 9.60
C TRP A 14 6.54 2.99 8.45
N SER A 15 6.79 4.25 8.08
CA SER A 15 6.04 4.97 7.04
C SER A 15 4.54 5.14 7.36
N GLN A 16 4.20 5.36 8.63
CA GLN A 16 2.83 5.65 9.08
C GLN A 16 2.61 7.14 9.42
N ASP A 17 3.69 7.88 9.76
CA ASP A 17 3.61 9.29 10.16
C ASP A 17 3.94 10.23 8.98
N VAL A 18 3.22 10.05 7.87
CA VAL A 18 3.41 10.83 6.64
C VAL A 18 3.01 12.30 6.81
N ASP A 19 2.11 12.61 7.73
CA ASP A 19 1.72 13.97 8.13
C ASP A 19 2.87 14.78 8.73
N ILE A 20 3.76 14.10 9.49
CA ILE A 20 4.98 14.72 10.04
C ILE A 20 5.96 15.05 8.91
N ALA A 21 6.11 14.16 7.92
CA ALA A 21 6.95 14.43 6.75
C ALA A 21 6.44 15.64 5.95
N ALA A 22 5.11 15.87 5.95
CA ALA A 22 4.51 17.01 5.28
C ALA A 22 4.80 18.36 5.96
N ASP A 23 5.21 18.36 7.23
CA ASP A 23 5.62 19.57 7.94
C ASP A 23 7.07 20.00 7.63
N ALA A 24 7.89 19.07 7.14
CA ALA A 24 9.28 19.31 6.79
C ALA A 24 9.70 18.45 5.58
N PRO A 25 9.13 18.69 4.39
CA PRO A 25 9.48 17.91 3.19
C PRO A 25 10.92 18.18 2.76
N VAL A 26 11.48 17.24 2.00
CA VAL A 26 12.80 17.40 1.39
C VAL A 26 12.71 18.49 0.33
N GLU A 27 13.51 19.54 0.46
CA GLU A 27 13.49 20.69 -0.43
C GLU A 27 14.50 20.55 -1.60
N GLY A 28 14.21 21.24 -2.71
CA GLY A 28 15.12 21.36 -3.85
C GLY A 28 15.07 20.21 -4.86
N TYR A 29 14.06 19.34 -4.77
CA TYR A 29 13.85 18.21 -5.68
C TYR A 29 12.37 18.05 -6.03
N ASP A 30 12.08 17.85 -7.32
CA ASP A 30 10.72 17.71 -7.84
C ASP A 30 10.31 16.23 -8.08
N ASN A 31 11.23 15.30 -7.85
CA ASN A 31 11.06 13.87 -8.15
C ASN A 31 10.98 13.00 -6.89
N ILE A 32 10.58 13.56 -5.75
CA ILE A 32 10.44 12.84 -4.48
C ILE A 32 8.97 12.56 -4.18
N MET A 33 8.66 11.33 -3.80
CA MET A 33 7.39 10.92 -3.19
C MET A 33 7.65 10.33 -1.79
N TYR A 34 6.63 10.36 -0.94
CA TYR A 34 6.72 9.95 0.46
C TYR A 34 5.94 8.66 0.69
N ALA A 35 6.65 7.66 1.23
CA ALA A 35 6.08 6.36 1.50
C ALA A 35 5.00 6.41 2.59
N VAL A 36 3.89 5.71 2.37
CA VAL A 36 2.98 5.30 3.43
C VAL A 36 2.79 3.80 3.39
N HIS A 37 2.79 3.17 4.58
CA HIS A 37 2.51 1.75 4.74
C HIS A 37 1.26 1.56 5.60
N PHE A 38 0.39 0.62 5.19
CA PHE A 38 -0.75 0.24 6.01
C PHE A 38 -1.09 -1.25 5.90
N TYR A 39 -1.69 -1.78 6.95
CA TYR A 39 -2.35 -3.08 7.00
C TYR A 39 -3.78 -2.83 7.45
N ALA A 40 -4.75 -3.09 6.58
CA ALA A 40 -6.11 -2.55 6.72
C ALA A 40 -6.85 -3.06 7.97
N ALA A 41 -6.54 -4.26 8.47
CA ALA A 41 -7.13 -4.75 9.70
C ALA A 41 -6.58 -4.06 10.96
N THR A 42 -5.39 -3.43 10.91
CA THR A 42 -4.76 -2.72 12.02
C THR A 42 -4.90 -1.20 11.89
N HIS A 43 -4.58 -0.66 10.72
CA HIS A 43 -4.46 0.78 10.48
C HIS A 43 -5.78 1.32 9.91
N LYS A 44 -6.48 2.08 10.70
CA LYS A 44 -7.84 2.58 10.44
C LYS A 44 -7.85 4.08 10.13
N ASP A 45 -8.88 4.79 10.62
CA ASP A 45 -9.07 6.22 10.41
C ASP A 45 -7.94 7.07 10.96
N ASP A 46 -7.23 6.60 12.00
CA ASP A 46 -6.09 7.26 12.58
C ASP A 46 -4.95 7.45 11.57
N ILE A 47 -4.62 6.40 10.79
CA ILE A 47 -3.58 6.48 9.76
C ILE A 47 -4.14 7.10 8.47
N ARG A 48 -5.39 6.80 8.07
CA ARG A 48 -6.02 7.47 6.92
C ARG A 48 -6.06 8.99 7.09
N GLY A 49 -6.38 9.50 8.29
CA GLY A 49 -6.37 10.93 8.58
C GLY A 49 -5.00 11.58 8.45
N LYS A 50 -3.91 10.85 8.75
CA LYS A 50 -2.54 11.34 8.51
C LYS A 50 -2.23 11.46 7.00
N VAL A 51 -2.67 10.49 6.22
CA VAL A 51 -2.52 10.53 4.75
C VAL A 51 -3.31 11.70 4.17
N GLU A 52 -4.56 11.89 4.58
CA GLU A 52 -5.39 13.04 4.16
C GLU A 52 -4.73 14.37 4.52
N THR A 53 -4.17 14.47 5.72
CA THR A 53 -3.44 15.68 6.19
C THR A 53 -2.23 15.96 5.31
N ALA A 54 -1.44 14.93 4.98
CA ALA A 54 -0.27 15.07 4.12
C ALA A 54 -0.66 15.53 2.70
N ILE A 55 -1.71 14.94 2.13
CA ILE A 55 -2.24 15.31 0.82
C ILE A 55 -2.74 16.76 0.81
N GLN A 56 -3.50 17.17 1.83
CA GLN A 56 -3.99 18.56 1.98
C GLN A 56 -2.86 19.58 2.05
N LYS A 57 -1.70 19.18 2.59
CA LYS A 57 -0.47 19.99 2.62
C LYS A 57 0.31 19.96 1.30
N GLY A 58 -0.16 19.21 0.31
CA GLY A 58 0.47 19.11 -1.00
C GLY A 58 1.64 18.12 -1.08
N LEU A 59 1.79 17.22 -0.08
CA LEU A 59 2.85 16.22 -0.11
C LEU A 59 2.53 15.12 -1.13
N PRO A 60 3.42 14.76 -2.06
CA PRO A 60 3.21 13.66 -2.99
C PRO A 60 3.39 12.32 -2.27
N VAL A 61 2.28 11.62 -2.02
CA VAL A 61 2.25 10.35 -1.27
C VAL A 61 2.26 9.15 -2.22
N PHE A 62 2.98 8.10 -1.84
CA PHE A 62 2.99 6.79 -2.49
C PHE A 62 2.74 5.69 -1.45
N VAL A 63 1.72 4.87 -1.66
CA VAL A 63 1.48 3.68 -0.83
C VAL A 63 2.45 2.58 -1.26
N SER A 64 3.64 2.55 -0.67
CA SER A 64 4.71 1.63 -1.08
C SER A 64 4.60 0.23 -0.46
N GLU A 65 3.75 0.06 0.55
CA GLU A 65 3.43 -1.23 1.13
C GLU A 65 2.02 -1.22 1.72
N PHE A 66 1.22 -2.23 1.40
CA PHE A 66 -0.04 -2.45 2.10
C PHE A 66 -0.48 -3.92 2.02
N SER A 67 -1.33 -4.31 2.98
CA SER A 67 -2.11 -5.54 2.91
C SER A 67 -3.47 -5.38 3.60
N LEU A 68 -4.33 -6.39 3.46
CA LEU A 68 -5.72 -6.39 3.93
C LEU A 68 -5.87 -6.91 5.36
N CYS A 69 -4.88 -7.65 5.84
CA CYS A 69 -4.84 -8.30 7.16
C CYS A 69 -4.26 -7.37 8.24
N ASP A 70 -3.90 -7.94 9.40
CA ASP A 70 -3.22 -7.20 10.45
C ASP A 70 -1.73 -6.96 10.15
N ALA A 71 -1.10 -6.08 10.94
CA ALA A 71 0.29 -5.65 10.73
C ALA A 71 1.35 -6.75 10.92
N SER A 72 0.96 -7.96 11.34
CA SER A 72 1.86 -9.13 11.34
C SER A 72 2.03 -9.77 9.96
N GLY A 73 1.21 -9.39 8.99
CA GLY A 73 1.09 -10.05 7.69
C GLY A 73 0.12 -11.24 7.69
N ASN A 74 -0.51 -11.53 8.81
CA ASN A 74 -1.45 -12.63 9.02
C ASN A 74 -2.79 -12.15 9.58
N GLY A 75 -3.60 -13.07 10.07
CA GLY A 75 -4.92 -12.77 10.63
C GLY A 75 -6.00 -12.68 9.56
N SER A 76 -7.16 -12.18 9.96
CA SER A 76 -8.32 -12.05 9.06
C SER A 76 -8.17 -10.83 8.15
N ILE A 77 -8.70 -10.95 6.94
CA ILE A 77 -8.88 -9.81 6.05
C ILE A 77 -10.01 -8.93 6.59
N ASP A 78 -9.77 -7.62 6.63
CA ASP A 78 -10.79 -6.61 6.91
C ASP A 78 -11.20 -5.91 5.61
N TYR A 79 -12.22 -6.44 4.96
CA TYR A 79 -12.71 -5.92 3.68
C TYR A 79 -13.26 -4.50 3.80
N ASP A 80 -14.01 -4.19 4.85
CA ASP A 80 -14.61 -2.87 5.05
C ASP A 80 -13.52 -1.79 5.19
N SER A 81 -12.50 -2.07 5.99
CA SER A 81 -11.36 -1.16 6.13
C SER A 81 -10.52 -1.08 4.87
N SER A 82 -10.38 -2.18 4.13
CA SER A 82 -9.68 -2.20 2.84
C SER A 82 -10.40 -1.34 1.82
N ASP A 83 -11.72 -1.42 1.74
CA ASP A 83 -12.53 -0.58 0.86
C ASP A 83 -12.43 0.91 1.23
N ALA A 84 -12.38 1.24 2.53
CA ALA A 84 -12.15 2.61 2.98
C ALA A 84 -10.76 3.14 2.56
N TRP A 85 -9.72 2.30 2.60
CA TRP A 85 -8.40 2.64 2.10
C TRP A 85 -8.39 2.84 0.58
N PHE A 86 -9.01 1.93 -0.18
CA PHE A 86 -9.07 2.06 -1.64
C PHE A 86 -9.92 3.23 -2.09
N LYS A 87 -10.95 3.62 -1.31
CA LYS A 87 -11.67 4.87 -1.53
C LYS A 87 -10.73 6.07 -1.45
N LEU A 88 -9.94 6.19 -0.36
CA LEU A 88 -8.96 7.26 -0.19
C LEU A 88 -7.92 7.27 -1.32
N ILE A 89 -7.38 6.11 -1.69
CA ILE A 89 -6.42 5.93 -2.78
C ILE A 89 -6.98 6.45 -4.10
N ASN A 90 -8.20 6.02 -4.45
CA ASN A 90 -8.82 6.36 -5.73
C ASN A 90 -9.25 7.84 -5.81
N GLU A 91 -9.83 8.38 -4.74
CA GLU A 91 -10.25 9.79 -4.67
C GLU A 91 -9.06 10.76 -4.80
N ASN A 92 -7.86 10.34 -4.41
CA ASN A 92 -6.65 11.15 -4.46
C ASN A 92 -5.63 10.70 -5.53
N ASN A 93 -5.99 9.74 -6.40
CA ASN A 93 -5.13 9.19 -7.45
C ASN A 93 -3.75 8.73 -6.92
N LEU A 94 -3.70 8.10 -5.74
CA LEU A 94 -2.47 7.63 -5.17
C LEU A 94 -1.97 6.37 -5.88
N SER A 95 -0.68 6.32 -6.15
CA SER A 95 -0.02 5.10 -6.60
C SER A 95 0.21 4.15 -5.42
N TYR A 96 0.16 2.84 -5.69
CA TYR A 96 0.31 1.83 -4.63
C TYR A 96 1.02 0.57 -5.09
N ALA A 97 1.61 -0.15 -4.13
CA ALA A 97 2.19 -1.48 -4.31
C ALA A 97 1.79 -2.39 -3.14
N SER A 98 1.27 -3.58 -3.45
CA SER A 98 0.82 -4.53 -2.42
C SER A 98 1.97 -5.34 -1.85
N TRP A 99 1.92 -5.63 -0.58
CA TRP A 99 2.74 -6.61 0.12
C TRP A 99 1.98 -7.93 0.26
N SER A 100 2.43 -9.03 -0.43
CA SER A 100 3.43 -9.04 -1.47
C SER A 100 3.13 -10.14 -2.50
N LEU A 101 3.67 -10.00 -3.70
CA LEU A 101 3.58 -11.05 -4.73
C LEU A 101 4.50 -12.22 -4.35
N CYS A 102 4.04 -13.05 -3.44
CA CYS A 102 4.72 -14.27 -2.98
C CYS A 102 3.67 -15.37 -2.70
N ASN A 103 4.17 -16.59 -2.49
CA ASN A 103 3.37 -17.78 -2.15
C ASN A 103 3.65 -18.29 -0.72
N LYS A 104 4.01 -17.39 0.18
CA LYS A 104 4.15 -17.74 1.60
C LYS A 104 2.80 -18.15 2.19
N ASN A 105 2.83 -19.02 3.20
CA ASN A 105 1.63 -19.36 3.96
C ASN A 105 1.31 -18.24 4.97
N GLU A 106 0.92 -17.09 4.47
CA GLU A 106 0.48 -15.92 5.25
C GLU A 106 -0.63 -15.17 4.50
N THR A 107 -1.49 -14.46 5.22
CA THR A 107 -2.67 -13.79 4.66
C THR A 107 -2.29 -12.67 3.68
N SER A 108 -1.16 -12.00 3.89
CA SER A 108 -0.67 -10.92 3.02
C SER A 108 -0.15 -11.41 1.67
N ALA A 109 0.14 -12.71 1.51
CA ALA A 109 0.61 -13.27 0.26
C ALA A 109 -0.47 -13.19 -0.83
N LEU A 110 -0.11 -12.71 -2.03
CA LEU A 110 -1.05 -12.62 -3.15
C LEU A 110 -1.29 -13.96 -3.85
N LEU A 111 -0.38 -14.92 -3.69
CA LEU A 111 -0.47 -16.25 -4.28
C LEU A 111 -0.79 -17.28 -3.20
N LYS A 112 -1.50 -18.34 -3.59
CA LYS A 112 -1.74 -19.48 -2.70
C LYS A 112 -0.42 -20.14 -2.30
N PRO A 113 -0.33 -20.67 -1.07
CA PRO A 113 0.86 -21.41 -0.65
C PRO A 113 1.11 -22.63 -1.57
N ASP A 114 2.37 -23.06 -1.65
CA ASP A 114 2.81 -24.21 -2.44
C ASP A 114 2.68 -24.08 -3.97
N LEU A 115 2.36 -22.88 -4.47
CA LEU A 115 2.39 -22.64 -5.91
C LEU A 115 3.83 -22.77 -6.43
N ALA A 116 4.02 -23.55 -7.49
CA ALA A 116 5.32 -23.64 -8.15
C ALA A 116 5.70 -22.27 -8.76
N ALA A 117 6.92 -21.82 -8.48
CA ALA A 117 7.40 -20.47 -8.88
C ALA A 117 7.66 -20.32 -10.39
N THR A 118 7.28 -21.31 -11.21
CA THR A 118 7.56 -21.35 -12.65
C THR A 118 6.27 -21.51 -13.45
N GLY A 119 6.01 -20.58 -14.35
CA GLY A 119 4.85 -20.64 -15.25
C GLY A 119 4.01 -19.37 -15.23
N SER A 120 2.89 -19.43 -15.94
CA SER A 120 1.90 -18.35 -15.95
C SER A 120 1.06 -18.43 -14.67
N ILE A 121 0.91 -17.29 -13.98
CA ILE A 121 -0.02 -17.15 -12.86
C ILE A 121 -1.43 -16.96 -13.43
N SER A 122 -2.38 -17.77 -12.97
CA SER A 122 -3.80 -17.67 -13.28
C SER A 122 -4.60 -17.17 -12.10
N GLU A 123 -5.86 -16.83 -12.30
CA GLU A 123 -6.76 -16.42 -11.21
C GLU A 123 -6.91 -17.50 -10.13
N SER A 124 -6.89 -18.78 -10.53
CA SER A 124 -6.97 -19.90 -9.58
C SER A 124 -5.78 -20.02 -8.64
N ASP A 125 -4.67 -19.35 -8.95
CA ASP A 125 -3.43 -19.35 -8.17
C ASP A 125 -3.40 -18.23 -7.11
N LEU A 126 -4.35 -17.29 -7.21
CA LEU A 126 -4.44 -16.16 -6.28
C LEU A 126 -5.06 -16.58 -4.94
N SER A 127 -4.53 -16.02 -3.86
CA SER A 127 -5.15 -16.03 -2.53
C SER A 127 -6.37 -15.10 -2.49
N ASP A 128 -7.12 -15.07 -1.38
CA ASP A 128 -8.20 -14.11 -1.18
C ASP A 128 -7.70 -12.66 -1.24
N THR A 129 -6.52 -12.39 -0.65
CA THR A 129 -5.84 -11.08 -0.77
C THR A 129 -5.48 -10.79 -2.22
N GLY A 130 -4.95 -11.78 -2.95
CA GLY A 130 -4.58 -11.65 -4.35
C GLY A 130 -5.77 -11.36 -5.26
N LEU A 131 -6.90 -12.03 -5.06
CA LEU A 131 -8.15 -11.79 -5.80
C LEU A 131 -8.65 -10.36 -5.59
N TYR A 132 -8.72 -9.93 -4.33
CA TYR A 132 -9.16 -8.58 -3.99
C TYR A 132 -8.26 -7.50 -4.63
N VAL A 133 -6.93 -7.62 -4.48
CA VAL A 133 -5.99 -6.66 -5.05
C VAL A 133 -6.08 -6.62 -6.57
N ARG A 134 -6.17 -7.78 -7.23
CA ARG A 134 -6.36 -7.87 -8.67
C ARG A 134 -7.62 -7.11 -9.13
N ASP A 135 -8.74 -7.29 -8.44
CA ASP A 135 -9.99 -6.63 -8.79
C ASP A 135 -9.86 -5.12 -8.67
N LYS A 136 -9.20 -4.60 -7.62
CA LYS A 136 -8.92 -3.16 -7.48
C LYS A 136 -8.01 -2.62 -8.60
N VAL A 137 -7.00 -3.39 -9.00
CA VAL A 137 -6.11 -3.01 -10.13
C VAL A 137 -6.85 -2.99 -11.47
N LEU A 138 -7.83 -3.88 -11.66
CA LEU A 138 -8.64 -3.93 -12.88
C LEU A 138 -9.81 -2.93 -12.90
N GLY A 139 -10.04 -2.23 -11.80
CA GLY A 139 -11.12 -1.24 -11.67
C GLY A 139 -12.50 -1.86 -11.46
N ASN A 140 -12.55 -3.06 -10.84
CA ASN A 140 -13.77 -3.78 -10.49
C ASN A 140 -14.18 -3.54 -9.02
#